data_77d86f9fa950d55cf1e2f06407768e21
#
_entry.id   77d86f9fa950d55cf1e2f06407768e21
#
_cell.length_a   1.000
_cell.length_b   1.000
_cell.length_c   1.000
_cell.angle_alpha   90.00
_cell.angle_beta   90.00
_cell.angle_gamma   90.00
#
_symmetry.space_group_name_H-M   'P 1'
#
loop_
_entity.id
_entity.type
_entity.pdbx_description
1 polymer ?
#
loop_
_entity_poly.entity_id
_entity_poly.type
_entity_poly.pdbx_seq_one_letter_code
_entity_poly.pdbx_strand_id
1 'polypeptide(L)'
;MKYDGKNAKNGNYVKQDSHNSHSSHSPEDHERLLPPRGDYQTLLSFQKAEVVYDITFRFAHKYLGRGDRTVDQMIQSARSGKKNILEGSKAALTSKETELKLTNVARASLEELLDDYKDYLRARDLPVWDKNSKEALYVRRLGRKTPQTYELYREFMDTRPPEVIANIAICLICQADYLIDQQIKHLEKEFIEQGGLRERMTRVRLAYRNQKQS
;
A
#
# COMPACT_ATOMS: atom_id res chain seq x y z
N MET A 1 8.23 61.28 -4.56
CA MET A 1 9.41 61.08 -5.48
C MET A 1 9.09 59.77 -6.20
N LYS A 2 8.47 59.75 -7.37
CA LYS A 2 8.86 60.05 -8.75
C LYS A 2 10.21 59.44 -9.11
N TYR A 3 10.17 58.40 -9.94
CA TYR A 3 10.63 58.21 -11.31
C TYR A 3 10.40 56.74 -11.67
N ASP A 4 9.62 56.34 -12.62
CA ASP A 4 9.46 56.50 -14.05
C ASP A 4 10.60 55.91 -14.90
N GLY A 5 10.21 55.15 -15.90
CA GLY A 5 10.89 54.95 -17.18
C GLY A 5 11.11 53.49 -17.58
N LYS A 6 10.20 52.82 -18.31
CA LYS A 6 10.04 52.72 -19.78
C LYS A 6 11.30 52.26 -20.53
N ASN A 7 11.29 51.12 -21.21
CA ASN A 7 11.09 50.84 -22.65
C ASN A 7 11.54 49.41 -22.94
N ALA A 8 10.76 48.54 -23.50
CA ALA A 8 10.25 48.35 -24.87
C ALA A 8 11.38 48.07 -25.92
N LYS A 9 11.28 46.93 -26.51
CA LYS A 9 11.12 46.61 -27.95
C LYS A 9 11.79 45.28 -28.32
N ASN A 10 10.94 44.44 -28.86
CA ASN A 10 11.00 43.88 -30.23
C ASN A 10 12.25 43.01 -30.50
N GLY A 11 12.10 41.83 -30.94
CA GLY A 11 11.28 41.15 -31.92
C GLY A 11 12.16 40.15 -32.64
N ASN A 12 11.72 39.00 -32.89
CA ASN A 12 11.66 38.45 -34.23
C ASN A 12 11.29 36.97 -34.21
N TYR A 13 10.18 36.72 -34.83
CA TYR A 13 9.79 35.42 -35.35
C TYR A 13 10.84 34.97 -36.38
N VAL A 14 11.32 33.74 -36.19
CA VAL A 14 11.80 32.94 -37.31
C VAL A 14 11.07 31.62 -37.28
N LYS A 15 10.14 31.48 -38.22
CA LYS A 15 9.67 30.18 -38.71
C LYS A 15 10.85 29.50 -39.39
N GLN A 16 11.14 28.31 -39.02
CA GLN A 16 11.81 27.39 -39.92
C GLN A 16 11.18 25.99 -39.84
N ASP A 17 11.03 25.47 -40.98
CA ASP A 17 10.27 24.41 -41.54
C ASP A 17 10.61 23.02 -41.00
N SER A 18 9.53 22.21 -40.97
CA SER A 18 9.47 20.78 -41.12
C SER A 18 10.78 20.09 -41.59
N HIS A 19 11.36 19.33 -40.64
CA HIS A 19 12.15 18.17 -41.02
C HIS A 19 11.61 16.93 -40.28
N ASN A 20 11.04 16.09 -41.10
CA ASN A 20 10.72 14.72 -40.96
C ASN A 20 11.88 13.97 -40.26
N SER A 21 11.83 13.78 -38.95
CA SER A 21 12.75 12.90 -38.25
C SER A 21 12.08 11.56 -38.07
N HIS A 22 12.51 10.64 -38.92
CA HIS A 22 12.32 9.20 -38.73
C HIS A 22 12.61 8.87 -37.26
N SER A 23 11.58 8.37 -36.56
CA SER A 23 11.76 7.72 -35.27
C SER A 23 12.60 6.46 -35.53
N SER A 24 13.90 6.58 -35.31
CA SER A 24 14.78 5.44 -35.15
C SER A 24 14.31 4.68 -33.91
N HIS A 25 13.52 3.62 -34.11
CA HIS A 25 13.35 2.57 -33.12
C HIS A 25 14.75 2.02 -32.87
N SER A 26 15.32 2.36 -31.71
CA SER A 26 16.54 1.73 -31.24
C SER A 26 16.26 0.23 -31.03
N PRO A 27 17.18 -0.67 -31.42
CA PRO A 27 16.97 -2.13 -31.37
C PRO A 27 16.95 -2.74 -29.96
N GLU A 28 16.82 -1.95 -28.90
CA GLU A 28 17.02 -2.41 -27.51
C GLU A 28 15.74 -2.40 -26.66
N ASP A 29 14.56 -2.35 -27.26
CA ASP A 29 13.33 -2.50 -26.48
C ASP A 29 12.99 -4.00 -26.28
N HIS A 30 13.96 -4.76 -25.75
CA HIS A 30 13.71 -6.10 -25.27
C HIS A 30 12.87 -6.00 -24.01
N GLU A 31 11.67 -6.57 -24.04
CA GLU A 31 10.82 -6.74 -22.84
C GLU A 31 11.68 -7.24 -21.69
N ARG A 32 11.81 -6.46 -20.62
CA ARG A 32 12.60 -6.83 -19.44
C ARG A 32 12.04 -8.12 -18.85
N LEU A 33 12.88 -9.10 -18.60
CA LEU A 33 12.49 -10.36 -17.96
C LEU A 33 11.91 -10.13 -16.56
N LEU A 34 12.47 -9.17 -15.84
CA LEU A 34 12.00 -8.80 -14.51
C LEU A 34 11.45 -7.36 -14.55
N PRO A 35 10.28 -7.09 -13.96
CA PRO A 35 9.74 -5.76 -13.83
C PRO A 35 10.65 -4.89 -12.94
N PRO A 36 10.58 -3.54 -13.04
CA PRO A 36 11.28 -2.67 -12.11
C PRO A 36 10.81 -2.96 -10.68
N ARG A 37 11.76 -2.87 -9.73
CA ARG A 37 11.47 -3.13 -8.31
C ARG A 37 10.43 -2.13 -7.80
N GLY A 38 9.28 -2.64 -7.35
CA GLY A 38 8.29 -1.82 -6.67
C GLY A 38 8.83 -1.34 -5.32
N ASP A 39 8.58 -0.08 -5.01
CA ASP A 39 8.86 0.46 -3.68
C ASP A 39 7.66 0.17 -2.77
N TYR A 40 7.76 -0.87 -1.95
CA TYR A 40 6.69 -1.26 -1.02
C TYR A 40 6.37 -0.15 0.01
N GLN A 41 7.31 0.75 0.28
CA GLN A 41 7.11 1.86 1.23
C GLN A 41 6.08 2.86 0.71
N THR A 42 5.91 2.94 -0.60
CA THR A 42 4.89 3.78 -1.23
C THR A 42 3.51 3.13 -1.25
N LEU A 43 3.41 1.81 -0.99
CA LEU A 43 2.14 1.11 -0.92
C LEU A 43 1.33 1.59 0.29
N LEU A 44 0.17 2.17 0.02
CA LEU A 44 -0.72 2.66 1.09
C LEU A 44 -1.20 1.54 2.01
N SER A 45 -1.38 0.31 1.49
CA SER A 45 -1.69 -0.89 2.29
C SER A 45 -0.59 -1.20 3.30
N PHE A 46 0.69 -1.13 2.87
CA PHE A 46 1.84 -1.31 3.77
C PHE A 46 1.91 -0.23 4.84
N GLN A 47 1.81 1.05 4.46
CA GLN A 47 1.84 2.16 5.39
C GLN A 47 0.75 2.05 6.47
N LYS A 48 -0.48 1.66 6.08
CA LYS A 48 -1.56 1.43 7.03
C LYS A 48 -1.29 0.24 7.94
N ALA A 49 -0.81 -0.88 7.41
CA ALA A 49 -0.45 -2.04 8.22
C ALA A 49 0.70 -1.72 9.20
N GLU A 50 1.62 -0.83 8.84
CA GLU A 50 2.67 -0.35 9.72
C GLU A 50 2.11 0.49 10.86
N VAL A 51 1.21 1.44 10.57
CA VAL A 51 0.50 2.22 11.61
C VAL A 51 -0.32 1.31 12.52
N VAL A 52 -1.04 0.33 11.95
CA VAL A 52 -1.79 -0.67 12.74
C VAL A 52 -0.85 -1.43 13.66
N TYR A 53 0.31 -1.89 13.19
CA TYR A 53 1.30 -2.56 14.04
C TYR A 53 1.77 -1.66 15.19
N ASP A 54 2.08 -0.39 14.92
CA ASP A 54 2.55 0.56 15.93
C ASP A 54 1.49 0.85 17.00
N ILE A 55 0.23 1.00 16.59
CA ILE A 55 -0.91 1.17 17.50
C ILE A 55 -1.10 -0.11 18.32
N THR A 56 -1.11 -1.27 17.67
CA THR A 56 -1.35 -2.56 18.34
C THR A 56 -0.28 -2.87 19.37
N PHE A 57 0.98 -2.64 19.04
CA PHE A 57 2.08 -2.85 19.99
C PHE A 57 1.90 -2.05 21.28
N ARG A 58 1.58 -0.75 21.15
CA ARG A 58 1.35 0.13 22.30
C ARG A 58 0.07 -0.20 23.05
N PHE A 59 -0.99 -0.49 22.30
CA PHE A 59 -2.29 -0.85 22.87
C PHE A 59 -2.20 -2.12 23.72
N ALA A 60 -1.62 -3.17 23.16
CA ALA A 60 -1.52 -4.46 23.83
C ALA A 60 -0.72 -4.37 25.14
N HIS A 61 0.42 -3.69 25.11
CA HIS A 61 1.26 -3.50 26.31
C HIS A 61 0.65 -2.57 27.36
N LYS A 62 -0.19 -1.62 26.96
CA LYS A 62 -0.76 -0.62 27.87
C LYS A 62 -2.08 -1.10 28.51
N TYR A 63 -2.91 -1.83 27.77
CA TYR A 63 -4.29 -2.09 28.15
C TYR A 63 -4.66 -3.57 28.35
N LEU A 64 -3.79 -4.50 27.98
CA LEU A 64 -3.95 -5.92 28.31
C LEU A 64 -3.13 -6.30 29.54
N GLY A 65 -3.59 -7.34 30.25
CA GLY A 65 -2.95 -7.79 31.48
C GLY A 65 -1.58 -8.44 31.23
N ARG A 66 -0.69 -8.36 32.23
CA ARG A 66 0.58 -9.12 32.18
C ARG A 66 0.29 -10.62 32.15
N GLY A 67 0.86 -11.32 31.19
CA GLY A 67 0.66 -12.77 31.00
C GLY A 67 -0.59 -13.12 30.20
N ASP A 68 -1.34 -12.13 29.72
CA ASP A 68 -2.43 -12.35 28.77
C ASP A 68 -1.85 -12.74 27.40
N ARG A 69 -2.15 -13.94 26.94
CA ARG A 69 -1.68 -14.45 25.64
C ARG A 69 -2.17 -13.62 24.47
N THR A 70 -3.25 -12.89 24.62
CA THR A 70 -3.80 -11.98 23.61
C THR A 70 -2.79 -10.89 23.23
N VAL A 71 -1.91 -10.48 24.15
CA VAL A 71 -0.82 -9.53 23.86
C VAL A 71 0.04 -10.02 22.71
N ASP A 72 0.58 -11.23 22.85
CA ASP A 72 1.46 -11.81 21.84
C ASP A 72 0.72 -12.12 20.53
N GLN A 73 -0.51 -12.59 20.62
CA GLN A 73 -1.36 -12.89 19.46
C GLN A 73 -1.63 -11.63 18.63
N MET A 74 -2.14 -10.57 19.24
CA MET A 74 -2.41 -9.30 18.55
C MET A 74 -1.16 -8.73 17.90
N ILE A 75 -0.03 -8.68 18.63
CA ILE A 75 1.25 -8.16 18.10
C ILE A 75 1.72 -9.03 16.93
N GLN A 76 1.61 -10.35 17.04
CA GLN A 76 2.02 -11.29 15.99
C GLN A 76 1.14 -11.15 14.74
N SER A 77 -0.17 -11.02 14.88
CA SER A 77 -1.11 -10.82 13.77
C SER A 77 -0.84 -9.49 13.06
N ALA A 78 -0.64 -8.39 13.81
CA ALA A 78 -0.25 -7.09 13.24
C ALA A 78 1.08 -7.16 12.49
N ARG A 79 2.09 -7.81 13.09
CA ARG A 79 3.41 -8.00 12.49
C ARG A 79 3.35 -8.86 11.23
N SER A 80 2.58 -9.95 11.27
CA SER A 80 2.38 -10.85 10.14
C SER A 80 1.73 -10.12 8.98
N GLY A 81 0.66 -9.38 9.21
CA GLY A 81 -0.01 -8.56 8.20
C GLY A 81 0.97 -7.62 7.50
N LYS A 82 1.69 -6.78 8.26
CA LYS A 82 2.70 -5.86 7.71
C LYS A 82 3.81 -6.58 6.93
N LYS A 83 4.38 -7.66 7.49
CA LYS A 83 5.51 -8.36 6.87
C LYS A 83 5.12 -9.08 5.59
N ASN A 84 3.95 -9.68 5.52
CA ASN A 84 3.52 -10.39 4.32
C ASN A 84 3.22 -9.44 3.16
N ILE A 85 2.75 -8.21 3.39
CA ILE A 85 2.67 -7.17 2.35
C ILE A 85 4.07 -6.86 1.81
N LEU A 86 5.05 -6.65 2.69
CA LEU A 86 6.44 -6.37 2.33
C LEU A 86 7.05 -7.51 1.51
N GLU A 87 6.91 -8.74 1.98
CA GLU A 87 7.49 -9.92 1.34
C GLU A 87 6.80 -10.23 0.02
N GLY A 88 5.48 -10.05 -0.06
CA GLY A 88 4.71 -10.15 -1.30
C GLY A 88 5.21 -9.16 -2.35
N SER A 89 5.35 -7.89 -1.99
CA SER A 89 5.90 -6.87 -2.90
C SER A 89 7.32 -7.19 -3.39
N LYS A 90 8.17 -7.80 -2.54
CA LYS A 90 9.50 -8.27 -2.96
C LYS A 90 9.41 -9.47 -3.90
N ALA A 91 8.49 -10.40 -3.63
CA ALA A 91 8.28 -11.58 -4.46
C ALA A 91 7.71 -11.25 -5.84
N ALA A 92 7.05 -10.10 -6.01
CA ALA A 92 6.49 -9.62 -7.28
C ALA A 92 7.49 -9.67 -8.45
N LEU A 93 8.78 -9.49 -8.15
CA LEU A 93 9.85 -9.52 -9.15
C LEU A 93 10.10 -10.91 -9.74
N THR A 94 9.79 -11.95 -8.99
CA THR A 94 10.16 -13.33 -9.35
C THR A 94 8.98 -14.27 -9.49
N SER A 95 7.89 -14.03 -8.76
CA SER A 95 6.72 -14.91 -8.74
C SER A 95 5.45 -14.16 -8.37
N LYS A 96 4.59 -13.93 -9.35
CA LYS A 96 3.23 -13.37 -9.14
C LYS A 96 2.36 -14.28 -8.26
N GLU A 97 2.54 -15.59 -8.38
CA GLU A 97 1.83 -16.54 -7.52
C GLU A 97 2.23 -16.38 -6.05
N THR A 98 3.52 -16.19 -5.77
CA THR A 98 4.01 -15.97 -4.41
C THR A 98 3.54 -14.61 -3.87
N GLU A 99 3.56 -13.56 -4.70
CA GLU A 99 3.01 -12.25 -4.34
C GLU A 99 1.54 -12.37 -3.94
N LEU A 100 0.72 -13.04 -4.74
CA LEU A 100 -0.70 -13.24 -4.47
C LEU A 100 -0.93 -14.03 -3.17
N LYS A 101 -0.18 -15.12 -2.95
CA LYS A 101 -0.26 -15.93 -1.74
C LYS A 101 0.08 -15.12 -0.49
N LEU A 102 1.18 -14.37 -0.50
CA LEU A 102 1.61 -13.56 0.64
C LEU A 102 0.65 -12.40 0.92
N THR A 103 0.10 -11.78 -0.12
CA THR A 103 -0.92 -10.73 0.03
C THR A 103 -2.20 -11.29 0.69
N ASN A 104 -2.61 -12.52 0.35
CA ASN A 104 -3.72 -13.20 1.02
C ASN A 104 -3.41 -13.55 2.49
N VAL A 105 -2.19 -13.97 2.80
CA VAL A 105 -1.76 -14.22 4.20
C VAL A 105 -1.77 -12.92 5.00
N ALA A 106 -1.36 -11.80 4.38
CA ALA A 106 -1.44 -10.49 5.02
C ALA A 106 -2.87 -10.12 5.40
N ARG A 107 -3.83 -10.32 4.47
CA ARG A 107 -5.25 -10.11 4.72
C ARG A 107 -5.75 -10.95 5.88
N ALA A 108 -5.54 -12.27 5.85
CA ALA A 108 -5.97 -13.17 6.91
C ALA A 108 -5.43 -12.76 8.28
N SER A 109 -4.15 -12.35 8.35
CA SER A 109 -3.54 -11.88 9.60
C SER A 109 -4.18 -10.58 10.13
N LEU A 110 -4.57 -9.66 9.25
CA LEU A 110 -5.27 -8.44 9.65
C LEU A 110 -6.72 -8.71 10.05
N GLU A 111 -7.39 -9.68 9.41
CA GLU A 111 -8.73 -10.14 9.80
C GLU A 111 -8.72 -10.75 11.22
N GLU A 112 -7.73 -11.59 11.55
CA GLU A 112 -7.53 -12.09 12.92
C GLU A 112 -7.37 -10.94 13.91
N LEU A 113 -6.53 -9.97 13.61
CA LEU A 113 -6.32 -8.80 14.46
C LEU A 113 -7.60 -7.97 14.62
N LEU A 114 -8.40 -7.85 13.56
CA LEU A 114 -9.70 -7.16 13.60
C LEU A 114 -10.64 -7.81 14.59
N ASP A 115 -10.68 -9.15 14.61
CA ASP A 115 -11.52 -9.90 15.53
C ASP A 115 -11.01 -9.80 16.97
N ASP A 116 -9.69 -9.82 17.20
CA ASP A 116 -9.11 -9.57 18.53
C ASP A 116 -9.54 -8.21 19.11
N TYR A 117 -9.55 -7.15 18.30
CA TYR A 117 -10.01 -5.82 18.74
C TYR A 117 -11.52 -5.79 19.04
N LYS A 118 -12.33 -6.45 18.20
CA LYS A 118 -13.77 -6.56 18.45
C LYS A 118 -14.04 -7.37 19.74
N ASP A 119 -13.30 -8.44 19.96
CA ASP A 119 -13.39 -9.25 21.17
C ASP A 119 -12.98 -8.48 22.40
N TYR A 120 -11.92 -7.65 22.30
CA TYR A 120 -11.53 -6.74 23.37
C TYR A 120 -12.68 -5.82 23.79
N LEU A 121 -13.36 -5.21 22.83
CA LEU A 121 -14.51 -4.33 23.10
C LEU A 121 -15.70 -5.11 23.64
N ARG A 122 -16.07 -6.21 23.01
CA ARG A 122 -17.19 -7.05 23.42
C ARG A 122 -17.03 -7.58 24.85
N ALA A 123 -15.87 -8.08 25.20
CA ALA A 123 -15.60 -8.63 26.53
C ALA A 123 -15.65 -7.57 27.66
N ARG A 124 -15.74 -6.28 27.31
CA ARG A 124 -15.81 -5.14 28.23
C ARG A 124 -17.09 -4.33 28.09
N ASP A 125 -18.08 -4.86 27.35
CA ASP A 125 -19.34 -4.19 27.04
C ASP A 125 -19.15 -2.80 26.41
N LEU A 126 -18.07 -2.63 25.63
CA LEU A 126 -17.75 -1.39 24.95
C LEU A 126 -18.24 -1.43 23.49
N PRO A 127 -18.79 -0.32 22.98
CA PRO A 127 -19.35 -0.30 21.63
C PRO A 127 -18.29 -0.29 20.54
N VAL A 128 -18.55 -1.05 19.47
CA VAL A 128 -17.90 -0.86 18.18
C VAL A 128 -18.58 0.30 17.46
N TRP A 129 -17.81 1.24 16.92
CA TRP A 129 -18.37 2.37 16.18
C TRP A 129 -19.12 1.93 14.92
N ASP A 130 -20.30 2.51 14.72
CA ASP A 130 -20.97 2.36 13.43
C ASP A 130 -20.10 2.97 12.32
N LYS A 131 -20.11 2.33 11.16
CA LYS A 131 -19.31 2.78 10.00
C LYS A 131 -19.61 4.21 9.53
N ASN A 132 -20.79 4.74 9.84
CA ASN A 132 -21.21 6.08 9.48
C ASN A 132 -21.16 7.04 10.67
N SER A 133 -20.68 6.62 11.83
CA SER A 133 -20.47 7.51 12.97
C SER A 133 -19.52 8.64 12.65
N LYS A 134 -19.62 9.76 13.35
CA LYS A 134 -18.76 10.92 13.15
C LYS A 134 -17.29 10.57 13.39
N GLU A 135 -17.03 9.74 14.37
CA GLU A 135 -15.72 9.25 14.77
C GLU A 135 -15.11 8.37 13.67
N ALA A 136 -15.83 7.36 13.18
CA ALA A 136 -15.38 6.49 12.11
C ALA A 136 -15.12 7.27 10.80
N LEU A 137 -16.01 8.22 10.47
CA LEU A 137 -15.84 9.09 9.31
C LEU A 137 -14.62 10.02 9.45
N TYR A 138 -14.35 10.50 10.67
CA TYR A 138 -13.15 11.30 10.94
C TYR A 138 -11.87 10.49 10.71
N VAL A 139 -11.78 9.28 11.29
CA VAL A 139 -10.62 8.40 11.12
C VAL A 139 -10.43 8.02 9.64
N ARG A 140 -11.52 7.78 8.89
CA ARG A 140 -11.43 7.54 7.45
C ARG A 140 -10.86 8.73 6.68
N ARG A 141 -11.23 9.96 7.03
CA ARG A 141 -10.64 11.16 6.41
C ARG A 141 -9.17 11.29 6.74
N LEU A 142 -8.80 11.05 8.00
CA LEU A 142 -7.40 11.05 8.44
C LEU A 142 -6.59 9.99 7.68
N GLY A 143 -7.18 8.81 7.49
CA GLY A 143 -6.59 7.71 6.74
C GLY A 143 -6.44 7.93 5.23
N ARG A 144 -6.92 9.06 4.68
CA ARG A 144 -6.66 9.47 3.28
C ARG A 144 -5.43 10.35 3.12
N LYS A 145 -4.87 10.85 4.22
CA LYS A 145 -3.61 11.62 4.16
C LYS A 145 -2.46 10.72 3.74
N THR A 146 -1.52 11.26 3.01
CA THR A 146 -0.30 10.56 2.58
C THR A 146 0.91 11.42 2.91
N PRO A 147 2.01 10.84 3.42
CA PRO A 147 2.13 9.44 3.82
C PRO A 147 1.31 9.11 5.10
N GLN A 148 0.91 7.84 5.25
CA GLN A 148 0.32 7.35 6.49
C GLN A 148 1.44 7.02 7.46
N THR A 149 1.44 7.66 8.63
CA THR A 149 2.43 7.46 9.68
C THR A 149 1.75 7.38 11.05
N TYR A 150 2.41 6.75 12.02
CA TYR A 150 1.94 6.71 13.41
C TYR A 150 1.72 8.12 14.00
N GLU A 151 2.50 9.12 13.58
CA GLU A 151 2.40 10.50 14.08
C GLU A 151 1.00 11.11 13.88
N LEU A 152 0.28 10.72 12.83
CA LEU A 152 -1.10 11.15 12.59
C LEU A 152 -2.08 10.71 13.70
N TYR A 153 -1.71 9.68 14.46
CA TYR A 153 -2.57 9.04 15.46
C TYR A 153 -2.02 9.18 16.89
N ARG A 154 -0.81 9.69 17.06
CA ARG A 154 -0.11 9.77 18.36
C ARG A 154 -0.95 10.46 19.42
N GLU A 155 -1.52 11.62 19.12
CA GLU A 155 -2.33 12.38 20.07
C GLU A 155 -3.50 11.55 20.64
N PHE A 156 -4.16 10.74 19.79
CA PHE A 156 -5.25 9.86 20.25
C PHE A 156 -4.72 8.77 21.17
N MET A 157 -3.54 8.20 20.86
CA MET A 157 -2.92 7.15 21.69
C MET A 157 -2.55 7.65 23.08
N ASP A 158 -2.20 8.92 23.19
CA ASP A 158 -1.77 9.54 24.44
C ASP A 158 -2.97 10.04 25.28
N THR A 159 -4.04 10.54 24.63
CA THR A 159 -5.12 11.28 25.28
C THR A 159 -6.45 10.55 25.35
N ARG A 160 -6.69 9.51 24.53
CA ARG A 160 -8.00 8.86 24.45
C ARG A 160 -8.05 7.55 25.23
N PRO A 161 -9.25 7.15 25.70
CA PRO A 161 -9.43 5.88 26.40
C PRO A 161 -9.24 4.69 25.44
N PRO A 162 -8.99 3.49 25.97
CA PRO A 162 -8.69 2.31 25.16
C PRO A 162 -9.80 1.92 24.19
N GLU A 163 -11.05 2.18 24.52
CA GLU A 163 -12.20 1.99 23.64
C GLU A 163 -12.05 2.78 22.32
N VAL A 164 -11.69 4.06 22.42
CA VAL A 164 -11.50 4.93 21.24
C VAL A 164 -10.32 4.45 20.40
N ILE A 165 -9.23 4.03 21.06
CA ILE A 165 -8.03 3.53 20.39
C ILE A 165 -8.32 2.22 19.65
N ALA A 166 -9.05 1.29 20.28
CA ALA A 166 -9.47 0.04 19.67
C ALA A 166 -10.33 0.29 18.42
N ASN A 167 -11.27 1.21 18.50
CA ASN A 167 -12.10 1.60 17.36
C ASN A 167 -11.31 2.30 16.23
N ILE A 168 -10.30 3.09 16.56
CA ILE A 168 -9.37 3.66 15.57
C ILE A 168 -8.61 2.53 14.85
N ALA A 169 -8.08 1.56 15.60
CA ALA A 169 -7.40 0.40 15.03
C ALA A 169 -8.33 -0.40 14.10
N ILE A 170 -9.55 -0.68 14.51
CA ILE A 170 -10.60 -1.32 13.68
C ILE A 170 -10.81 -0.56 12.37
N CYS A 171 -10.96 0.77 12.43
CA CYS A 171 -11.13 1.58 11.24
C CYS A 171 -9.92 1.51 10.28
N LEU A 172 -8.70 1.47 10.82
CA LEU A 172 -7.48 1.39 10.02
C LEU A 172 -7.27 0.01 9.41
N ILE A 173 -7.58 -1.06 10.17
CA ILE A 173 -7.54 -2.44 9.67
C ILE A 173 -8.52 -2.58 8.50
N CYS A 174 -9.78 -2.17 8.66
CA CYS A 174 -10.77 -2.21 7.57
C CYS A 174 -10.31 -1.42 6.32
N GLN A 175 -9.57 -0.33 6.48
CA GLN A 175 -9.01 0.42 5.35
C GLN A 175 -7.84 -0.31 4.71
N ALA A 176 -6.99 -0.97 5.51
CA ALA A 176 -5.88 -1.79 4.99
C ALA A 176 -6.42 -3.00 4.22
N ASP A 177 -7.41 -3.70 4.77
CA ASP A 177 -8.06 -4.85 4.11
C ASP A 177 -8.69 -4.47 2.78
N TYR A 178 -9.40 -3.34 2.74
CA TYR A 178 -9.96 -2.84 1.48
C TYR A 178 -8.88 -2.62 0.41
N LEU A 179 -7.73 -2.05 0.79
CA LEU A 179 -6.62 -1.82 -0.14
C LEU A 179 -5.95 -3.12 -0.58
N ILE A 180 -5.83 -4.07 0.34
CA ILE A 180 -5.30 -5.41 0.05
C ILE A 180 -6.24 -6.16 -0.90
N ASP A 181 -7.55 -6.10 -0.70
CA ASP A 181 -8.53 -6.69 -1.61
C ASP A 181 -8.45 -6.10 -3.03
N GLN A 182 -8.26 -4.78 -3.16
CA GLN A 182 -8.05 -4.17 -4.47
C GLN A 182 -6.72 -4.65 -5.11
N GLN A 183 -5.67 -4.77 -4.29
CA GLN A 183 -4.37 -5.29 -4.74
C GLN A 183 -4.49 -6.75 -5.22
N ILE A 184 -5.18 -7.62 -4.47
CA ILE A 184 -5.42 -9.02 -4.86
C ILE A 184 -6.15 -9.10 -6.20
N LYS A 185 -7.25 -8.35 -6.37
CA LYS A 185 -8.01 -8.33 -7.64
C LYS A 185 -7.15 -7.88 -8.83
N HIS A 186 -6.27 -6.91 -8.59
CA HIS A 186 -5.34 -6.45 -9.63
C HIS A 186 -4.32 -7.54 -9.98
N LEU A 187 -3.73 -8.18 -8.97
CA LEU A 187 -2.77 -9.28 -9.16
C LEU A 187 -3.37 -10.49 -9.86
N GLU A 188 -4.60 -10.87 -9.51
CA GLU A 188 -5.34 -11.95 -10.17
C GLU A 188 -5.54 -11.65 -11.66
N LYS A 189 -5.98 -10.42 -11.97
CA LYS A 189 -6.16 -9.98 -13.35
C LYS A 189 -4.84 -10.00 -14.11
N GLU A 190 -3.78 -9.44 -13.55
CA GLU A 190 -2.44 -9.46 -14.16
C GLU A 190 -1.94 -10.89 -14.41
N PHE A 191 -2.14 -11.79 -13.43
CA PHE A 191 -1.72 -13.17 -13.54
C PHE A 191 -2.46 -13.91 -14.67
N ILE A 192 -3.77 -13.68 -14.83
CA ILE A 192 -4.58 -14.27 -15.89
C ILE A 192 -4.19 -13.72 -17.27
N GLU A 193 -3.97 -12.40 -17.38
CA GLU A 193 -3.70 -11.75 -18.67
C GLU A 193 -2.25 -11.94 -19.15
N GLN A 194 -1.28 -11.90 -18.25
CA GLN A 194 0.14 -11.90 -18.59
C GLN A 194 0.85 -13.24 -18.30
N GLY A 195 0.22 -14.09 -17.50
CA GLY A 195 0.83 -15.32 -17.00
C GLY A 195 1.91 -15.06 -15.94
N GLY A 196 2.57 -16.13 -15.50
CA GLY A 196 3.66 -16.06 -14.57
C GLY A 196 5.03 -15.83 -15.24
N LEU A 197 6.11 -15.88 -14.45
CA LEU A 197 7.47 -15.70 -14.94
C LEU A 197 7.86 -16.73 -16.03
N ARG A 198 7.40 -17.96 -15.89
CA ARG A 198 7.71 -19.04 -16.85
C ARG A 198 7.13 -18.74 -18.25
N GLU A 199 5.88 -18.30 -18.31
CA GLU A 199 5.20 -17.91 -19.55
C GLU A 199 5.89 -16.70 -20.18
N ARG A 200 6.26 -15.69 -19.40
CA ARG A 200 7.01 -14.53 -19.86
C ARG A 200 8.38 -14.94 -20.43
N MET A 201 9.14 -15.75 -19.71
CA MET A 201 10.43 -16.26 -20.18
C MET A 201 10.29 -17.01 -21.50
N THR A 202 9.28 -17.85 -21.65
CA THR A 202 9.02 -18.61 -22.90
C THR A 202 8.71 -17.65 -24.05
N ARG A 203 7.85 -16.65 -23.82
CA ARG A 203 7.48 -15.65 -24.82
C ARG A 203 8.71 -14.87 -25.32
N VAL A 204 9.52 -14.35 -24.40
CA VAL A 204 10.74 -13.59 -24.72
C VAL A 204 11.74 -14.46 -25.51
N ARG A 205 11.93 -15.73 -25.12
CA ARG A 205 12.82 -16.68 -25.84
C ARG A 205 12.34 -16.95 -27.26
N LEU A 206 11.02 -17.12 -27.45
CA LEU A 206 10.45 -17.34 -28.79
C LEU A 206 10.59 -16.08 -29.66
N ALA A 207 10.30 -14.91 -29.11
CA ALA A 207 10.47 -13.64 -29.83
C ALA A 207 11.94 -13.45 -30.30
N TYR A 208 12.90 -13.69 -29.42
CA TYR A 208 14.34 -13.60 -29.75
C TYR A 208 14.77 -14.60 -30.84
N ARG A 209 14.25 -15.86 -30.80
CA ARG A 209 14.54 -16.84 -31.83
C ARG A 209 13.99 -16.42 -33.21
N ASN A 210 12.78 -15.89 -33.24
CA ASN A 210 12.14 -15.44 -34.48
C ASN A 210 12.90 -14.27 -35.12
N GLN A 211 13.40 -13.34 -34.31
CA GLN A 211 14.24 -12.23 -34.80
C GLN A 211 15.58 -12.68 -35.42
N LYS A 212 16.14 -13.81 -34.94
CA LYS A 212 17.38 -14.35 -35.52
C LYS A 212 17.20 -15.14 -36.82
N GLN A 213 15.97 -15.51 -37.15
CA GLN A 213 15.64 -16.27 -38.34
C GLN A 213 15.12 -15.39 -39.51
N SER A 214 14.88 -14.10 -39.21
CA SER A 214 14.53 -13.05 -40.18
C SER A 214 15.75 -12.28 -40.60
#